data_7cd1b070e850a9000e40a02c7b8aada8
#
_entry.id   7cd1b070e850a9000e40a02c7b8aada8
#
_cell.length_a   1.000
_cell.length_b   1.000
_cell.length_c   1.000
_cell.angle_alpha   90.00
_cell.angle_beta   90.00
_cell.angle_gamma   90.00
#
_symmetry.space_group_name_H-M   'P 1'
#
loop_
_entity.id
_entity.type
_entity.pdbx_description
1 polymer ?
#
loop_
_entity_poly.entity_id
_entity_poly.type
_entity_poly.pdbx_seq_one_letter_code
_entity_poly.pdbx_strand_id
1 'polypeptide(L)'
;MRQLEERYLERLSQLYPTIAKASTEIINLQAILNLPKGTEHFLTDIHGEYEAFAHVLKNGSGSVRRKIDDVFGNTLSSRDKQTLATLIYYPKEKMDRIKKTEKNMEDWYKITLYRLIEICKRTASKYTRSKVRKALPADFAYVIEELITEKKDMTDKESYYNAIVSTIIRIGRAEKFIIAMSELIQRLTVDHLHIVGDIYDRGPGPHIIMDKLMDYHSVDIQWGNHDVLWMGAAAGQRGCIANVIRICARYGNLDILEEGYGINLLPLATFAMNTYRDDPCECFKLKGSPNYSASEMLLDVKMHKAISVIQFKVEGQIIKKNPGFKLDKRNLLHHIDYEKGTIELDGKEYKLSLIHISEPTRRVV
;
A
#
# COMPACT_ATOMS: atom_id res chain seq x y z
N MET A 1 2.98 28.50 32.73
CA MET A 1 3.02 27.08 33.07
C MET A 1 1.88 26.68 34.00
N ARG A 2 1.70 27.25 35.20
CA ARG A 2 0.62 26.89 36.14
C ARG A 2 -0.79 26.88 35.53
N GLN A 3 -1.14 27.88 34.72
CA GLN A 3 -2.47 27.98 34.10
C GLN A 3 -2.71 26.93 33.00
N LEU A 4 -1.65 26.42 32.37
CA LEU A 4 -1.72 25.33 31.40
C LEU A 4 -1.93 23.98 32.11
N GLU A 5 -1.25 23.77 33.22
CA GLU A 5 -1.39 22.58 34.07
C GLU A 5 -2.79 22.48 34.69
N GLU A 6 -3.36 23.59 35.16
CA GLU A 6 -4.73 23.65 35.70
C GLU A 6 -5.76 23.27 34.66
N ARG A 7 -5.69 23.79 33.42
CA ARG A 7 -6.57 23.44 32.33
C ARG A 7 -6.39 21.98 31.90
N TYR A 8 -5.18 21.45 31.96
CA TYR A 8 -4.94 20.03 31.67
C TYR A 8 -5.57 19.13 32.72
N LEU A 9 -5.43 19.45 34.01
CA LEU A 9 -6.03 18.72 35.10
C LEU A 9 -7.58 18.80 35.07
N GLU A 10 -8.15 19.95 34.72
CA GLU A 10 -9.59 20.10 34.49
C GLU A 10 -10.09 19.15 33.39
N ARG A 11 -9.35 19.05 32.27
CA ARG A 11 -9.68 18.10 31.20
C ARG A 11 -9.58 16.64 31.64
N LEU A 12 -8.54 16.29 32.38
CA LEU A 12 -8.38 14.95 32.94
C LEU A 12 -9.51 14.61 33.93
N SER A 13 -9.95 15.56 34.74
CA SER A 13 -11.05 15.34 35.70
C SER A 13 -12.39 15.07 35.01
N GLN A 14 -12.61 15.59 33.80
CA GLN A 14 -13.78 15.26 32.99
C GLN A 14 -13.75 13.80 32.49
N LEU A 15 -12.58 13.30 32.13
CA LEU A 15 -12.39 11.91 31.69
C LEU A 15 -12.40 10.93 32.85
N TYR A 16 -11.78 11.32 33.97
CA TYR A 16 -11.62 10.51 35.17
C TYR A 16 -12.19 11.21 36.40
N PRO A 17 -13.54 11.33 36.51
CA PRO A 17 -14.22 12.15 37.51
C PRO A 17 -14.12 11.61 38.94
N THR A 18 -13.59 10.40 39.13
CA THR A 18 -13.44 9.79 40.47
C THR A 18 -12.05 9.18 40.62
N ILE A 19 -11.55 9.11 41.86
CA ILE A 19 -10.31 8.43 42.20
C ILE A 19 -10.31 6.98 41.71
N ALA A 20 -11.43 6.28 41.86
CA ALA A 20 -11.56 4.89 41.39
C ALA A 20 -11.33 4.77 39.88
N LYS A 21 -11.96 5.66 39.09
CA LYS A 21 -11.75 5.66 37.62
C LYS A 21 -10.31 6.00 37.23
N ALA A 22 -9.72 7.01 37.85
CA ALA A 22 -8.34 7.38 37.62
C ALA A 22 -7.37 6.24 38.00
N SER A 23 -7.57 5.62 39.17
CA SER A 23 -6.74 4.49 39.61
C SER A 23 -6.86 3.27 38.67
N THR A 24 -8.05 2.95 38.23
CA THR A 24 -8.27 1.86 37.25
C THR A 24 -7.53 2.13 35.95
N GLU A 25 -7.57 3.37 35.45
CA GLU A 25 -6.84 3.71 34.22
C GLU A 25 -5.32 3.69 34.42
N ILE A 26 -4.81 4.18 35.55
CA ILE A 26 -3.37 4.10 35.87
C ILE A 26 -2.91 2.63 35.89
N ILE A 27 -3.67 1.73 36.56
CA ILE A 27 -3.37 0.30 36.58
C ILE A 27 -3.37 -0.29 35.19
N ASN A 28 -4.37 0.06 34.38
CA ASN A 28 -4.50 -0.40 32.99
C ASN A 28 -3.29 0.06 32.14
N LEU A 29 -2.96 1.35 32.18
CA LEU A 29 -1.84 1.91 31.45
C LEU A 29 -0.49 1.32 31.90
N GLN A 30 -0.30 1.13 33.21
CA GLN A 30 0.91 0.51 33.76
C GLN A 30 1.04 -0.94 33.28
N ALA A 31 -0.07 -1.67 33.22
CA ALA A 31 -0.07 -3.04 32.68
C ALA A 31 0.27 -3.05 31.18
N ILE A 32 -0.29 -2.12 30.39
CA ILE A 32 -0.01 -1.97 28.96
C ILE A 32 1.47 -1.69 28.68
N LEU A 33 2.12 -0.86 29.50
CA LEU A 33 3.54 -0.53 29.38
C LEU A 33 4.46 -1.77 29.53
N ASN A 34 4.00 -2.82 30.18
CA ASN A 34 4.72 -4.09 30.36
C ASN A 34 4.40 -5.14 29.29
N LEU A 35 3.48 -4.85 28.36
CA LEU A 35 3.22 -5.77 27.25
C LEU A 35 4.38 -5.78 26.26
N PRO A 36 4.64 -6.93 25.59
CA PRO A 36 5.54 -6.97 24.45
C PRO A 36 5.10 -5.95 23.40
N LYS A 37 6.06 -5.25 22.80
CA LYS A 37 5.75 -4.33 21.69
C LYS A 37 5.07 -5.08 20.55
N GLY A 38 4.11 -4.42 19.92
CA GLY A 38 3.52 -4.83 18.65
C GLY A 38 4.59 -4.92 17.56
N THR A 39 4.30 -5.62 16.48
CA THR A 39 5.19 -5.64 15.32
C THR A 39 4.90 -4.40 14.49
N GLU A 40 5.88 -3.53 14.37
CA GLU A 40 5.86 -2.41 13.43
C GLU A 40 6.46 -2.88 12.10
N HIS A 41 5.84 -2.49 11.00
CA HIS A 41 6.25 -2.90 9.66
C HIS A 41 6.51 -1.66 8.82
N PHE A 42 7.71 -1.54 8.28
CA PHE A 42 8.16 -0.41 7.47
C PHE A 42 8.27 -0.84 6.02
N LEU A 43 7.60 -0.11 5.11
CA LEU A 43 7.66 -0.31 3.68
C LEU A 43 8.01 1.00 2.98
N THR A 44 8.88 0.92 1.97
CA THR A 44 9.31 2.06 1.15
C THR A 44 9.36 1.66 -0.32
N ASP A 45 9.43 2.63 -1.22
CA ASP A 45 9.63 2.43 -2.67
C ASP A 45 8.61 1.46 -3.29
N ILE A 46 7.35 1.62 -2.95
CA ILE A 46 6.26 0.74 -3.41
C ILE A 46 5.99 0.93 -4.90
N HIS A 47 6.07 2.18 -5.37
CA HIS A 47 6.03 2.56 -6.78
C HIS A 47 4.89 1.92 -7.58
N GLY A 48 3.68 1.85 -7.01
CA GLY A 48 2.52 1.33 -7.70
C GLY A 48 2.51 -0.18 -7.95
N GLU A 49 3.48 -0.92 -7.39
CA GLU A 49 3.61 -2.38 -7.55
C GLU A 49 2.66 -3.12 -6.58
N TYR A 50 1.36 -3.08 -6.89
CA TYR A 50 0.31 -3.59 -6.00
C TYR A 50 0.48 -5.06 -5.61
N GLU A 51 0.80 -5.94 -6.55
CA GLU A 51 0.90 -7.38 -6.28
C GLU A 51 2.02 -7.69 -5.27
N ALA A 52 3.18 -7.06 -5.45
CA ALA A 52 4.30 -7.19 -4.53
C ALA A 52 3.95 -6.62 -3.16
N PHE A 53 3.36 -5.42 -3.11
CA PHE A 53 2.89 -4.77 -1.90
C PHE A 53 1.88 -5.64 -1.15
N ALA A 54 0.84 -6.13 -1.83
CA ALA A 54 -0.19 -6.98 -1.24
C ALA A 54 0.40 -8.28 -0.68
N HIS A 55 1.37 -8.89 -1.38
CA HIS A 55 2.06 -10.09 -0.90
C HIS A 55 2.84 -9.81 0.39
N VAL A 56 3.58 -8.70 0.45
CA VAL A 56 4.38 -8.32 1.62
C VAL A 56 3.47 -8.02 2.83
N LEU A 57 2.33 -7.37 2.63
CA LEU A 57 1.35 -7.16 3.70
C LEU A 57 0.81 -8.49 4.26
N LYS A 58 0.41 -9.41 3.38
CA LYS A 58 -0.17 -10.71 3.77
C LYS A 58 0.80 -11.58 4.55
N ASN A 59 2.10 -11.55 4.23
CA ASN A 59 3.11 -12.35 4.92
C ASN A 59 3.79 -11.65 6.10
N GLY A 60 3.56 -10.32 6.26
CA GLY A 60 4.17 -9.50 7.30
C GLY A 60 5.70 -9.55 7.27
N SER A 61 6.30 -9.46 6.07
CA SER A 61 7.76 -9.62 5.85
C SER A 61 8.32 -10.90 6.49
N GLY A 62 7.59 -12.01 6.34
CA GLY A 62 7.97 -13.31 6.89
C GLY A 62 7.63 -13.52 8.36
N SER A 63 6.98 -12.55 9.02
CA SER A 63 6.62 -12.66 10.45
C SER A 63 5.61 -13.79 10.72
N VAL A 64 4.68 -14.03 9.78
CA VAL A 64 3.74 -15.16 9.90
C VAL A 64 4.48 -16.50 9.89
N ARG A 65 5.46 -16.65 8.98
CA ARG A 65 6.26 -17.89 8.91
C ARG A 65 7.05 -18.14 10.19
N ARG A 66 7.68 -17.10 10.74
CA ARG A 66 8.38 -17.22 12.04
C ARG A 66 7.44 -17.66 13.15
N LYS A 67 6.20 -17.17 13.20
CA LYS A 67 5.20 -17.62 14.19
C LYS A 67 4.82 -19.09 14.01
N ILE A 68 4.70 -19.58 12.78
CA ILE A 68 4.47 -21.00 12.49
C ILE A 68 5.64 -21.84 12.99
N ASP A 69 6.88 -21.39 12.76
CA ASP A 69 8.08 -22.06 13.24
C ASP A 69 8.17 -22.06 14.77
N ASP A 70 7.84 -20.93 15.42
CA ASP A 70 7.78 -20.80 16.88
C ASP A 70 6.77 -21.75 17.53
N VAL A 71 5.60 -21.93 16.90
CA VAL A 71 4.52 -22.78 17.44
C VAL A 71 4.79 -24.25 17.23
N PHE A 72 5.25 -24.63 16.05
CA PHE A 72 5.31 -26.04 15.65
C PHE A 72 6.72 -26.64 15.68
N GLY A 73 7.78 -25.81 15.75
CA GLY A 73 9.15 -26.32 15.83
C GLY A 73 9.41 -27.46 14.85
N ASN A 74 9.80 -28.60 15.37
CA ASN A 74 10.07 -29.84 14.60
C ASN A 74 8.84 -30.75 14.47
N THR A 75 7.67 -30.38 15.00
CA THR A 75 6.45 -31.20 14.94
C THR A 75 5.77 -31.20 13.58
N LEU A 76 6.04 -30.20 12.76
CA LEU A 76 5.59 -30.12 11.38
C LEU A 76 6.76 -30.17 10.41
N SER A 77 6.55 -30.86 9.27
CA SER A 77 7.52 -30.84 8.17
C SER A 77 7.63 -29.43 7.55
N SER A 78 8.77 -29.12 6.94
CA SER A 78 8.96 -27.84 6.24
C SER A 78 7.91 -27.61 5.14
N ARG A 79 7.45 -28.68 4.50
CA ARG A 79 6.39 -28.64 3.48
C ARG A 79 5.03 -28.28 4.07
N ASP A 80 4.69 -28.86 5.23
CA ASP A 80 3.41 -28.56 5.91
C ASP A 80 3.39 -27.12 6.42
N LYS A 81 4.49 -26.64 6.99
CA LYS A 81 4.65 -25.25 7.41
C LYS A 81 4.49 -24.27 6.24
N GLN A 82 5.10 -24.59 5.08
CA GLN A 82 4.95 -23.77 3.87
C GLN A 82 3.51 -23.78 3.37
N THR A 83 2.86 -24.95 3.40
CA THR A 83 1.45 -25.07 3.00
C THR A 83 0.54 -24.27 3.90
N LEU A 84 0.77 -24.31 5.21
CA LEU A 84 0.03 -23.56 6.22
C LEU A 84 0.26 -22.05 6.08
N ALA A 85 1.51 -21.62 5.84
CA ALA A 85 1.84 -20.23 5.57
C ALA A 85 1.12 -19.72 4.31
N THR A 86 1.14 -20.50 3.23
CA THR A 86 0.44 -20.16 1.99
C THR A 86 -1.08 -20.07 2.20
N LEU A 87 -1.65 -20.94 3.03
CA LEU A 87 -3.08 -20.86 3.38
C LEU A 87 -3.40 -19.57 4.14
N ILE A 88 -2.56 -19.17 5.08
CA ILE A 88 -2.74 -17.92 5.82
C ILE A 88 -2.62 -16.71 4.88
N TYR A 89 -1.67 -16.70 3.93
CA TYR A 89 -1.47 -15.58 3.00
C TYR A 89 -2.59 -15.45 1.97
N TYR A 90 -3.06 -16.59 1.44
CA TYR A 90 -4.02 -16.67 0.33
C TYR A 90 -5.11 -17.70 0.66
N PRO A 91 -5.96 -17.42 1.66
CA PRO A 91 -6.88 -18.43 2.16
C PRO A 91 -7.90 -18.88 1.11
N LYS A 92 -8.46 -17.98 0.33
CA LYS A 92 -9.49 -18.29 -0.69
C LYS A 92 -8.89 -19.13 -1.80
N GLU A 93 -7.82 -18.65 -2.41
CA GLU A 93 -7.15 -19.30 -3.55
C GLU A 93 -6.57 -20.67 -3.16
N LYS A 94 -6.06 -20.78 -1.93
CA LYS A 94 -5.53 -22.06 -1.43
C LYS A 94 -6.65 -23.06 -1.13
N MET A 95 -7.77 -22.60 -0.57
CA MET A 95 -8.95 -23.44 -0.34
C MET A 95 -9.49 -24.03 -1.63
N ASP A 96 -9.62 -23.23 -2.69
CA ASP A 96 -10.11 -23.71 -4.00
C ASP A 96 -9.23 -24.79 -4.62
N ARG A 97 -7.91 -24.70 -4.38
CA ARG A 97 -6.96 -25.75 -4.81
C ARG A 97 -7.08 -27.01 -3.97
N ILE A 98 -7.21 -26.88 -2.66
CA ILE A 98 -7.30 -28.02 -1.73
C ILE A 98 -8.58 -28.83 -1.99
N LYS A 99 -9.72 -28.19 -2.19
CA LYS A 99 -10.99 -28.85 -2.53
C LYS A 99 -10.90 -29.75 -3.77
N LYS A 100 -9.99 -29.44 -4.71
CA LYS A 100 -9.78 -30.23 -5.92
C LYS A 100 -8.86 -31.45 -5.71
N THR A 101 -8.04 -31.44 -4.66
CA THR A 101 -6.98 -32.43 -4.47
C THR A 101 -7.13 -33.27 -3.21
N GLU A 102 -7.81 -32.75 -2.18
CA GLU A 102 -7.97 -33.43 -0.92
C GLU A 102 -9.13 -34.44 -0.97
N LYS A 103 -8.87 -35.67 -0.54
CA LYS A 103 -9.86 -36.74 -0.56
C LYS A 103 -10.73 -36.77 0.70
N ASN A 104 -10.17 -36.38 1.84
CA ASN A 104 -10.86 -36.33 3.13
C ASN A 104 -10.88 -34.89 3.67
N MET A 105 -11.85 -34.11 3.21
CA MET A 105 -12.00 -32.71 3.60
C MET A 105 -12.32 -32.54 5.09
N GLU A 106 -13.04 -33.49 5.71
CA GLU A 106 -13.40 -33.40 7.11
C GLU A 106 -12.17 -33.44 8.04
N ASP A 107 -11.31 -34.43 7.83
CA ASP A 107 -10.04 -34.53 8.60
C ASP A 107 -9.11 -33.37 8.30
N TRP A 108 -9.04 -32.95 7.02
CA TRP A 108 -8.25 -31.79 6.64
C TRP A 108 -8.72 -30.52 7.33
N TYR A 109 -10.03 -30.27 7.37
CA TYR A 109 -10.60 -29.12 8.12
C TYR A 109 -10.25 -29.18 9.59
N LYS A 110 -10.43 -30.32 10.21
CA LYS A 110 -10.15 -30.51 11.63
C LYS A 110 -8.70 -30.18 11.99
N ILE A 111 -7.75 -30.78 11.28
CA ILE A 111 -6.32 -30.56 11.50
C ILE A 111 -5.96 -29.08 11.23
N THR A 112 -6.47 -28.51 10.17
CA THR A 112 -6.19 -27.13 9.77
C THR A 112 -6.74 -26.13 10.79
N LEU A 113 -7.95 -26.33 11.29
CA LEU A 113 -8.55 -25.47 12.30
C LEU A 113 -7.72 -25.48 13.60
N TYR A 114 -7.30 -26.63 14.10
CA TYR A 114 -6.43 -26.69 15.28
C TYR A 114 -5.10 -25.96 15.07
N ARG A 115 -4.48 -26.13 13.90
CA ARG A 115 -3.23 -25.44 13.57
C ARG A 115 -3.42 -23.91 13.53
N LEU A 116 -4.49 -23.41 12.93
CA LEU A 116 -4.78 -21.99 12.88
C LEU A 116 -5.10 -21.40 14.26
N ILE A 117 -5.84 -22.14 15.10
CA ILE A 117 -6.13 -21.74 16.48
C ILE A 117 -4.82 -21.53 17.26
N GLU A 118 -3.88 -22.47 17.19
CA GLU A 118 -2.60 -22.34 17.90
C GLU A 118 -1.77 -21.14 17.39
N ILE A 119 -1.71 -20.90 16.07
CA ILE A 119 -1.03 -19.73 15.53
C ILE A 119 -1.73 -18.44 15.97
N CYS A 120 -3.06 -18.44 15.98
CA CYS A 120 -3.84 -17.29 16.42
C CYS A 120 -3.61 -16.99 17.91
N LYS A 121 -3.62 -18.00 18.79
CA LYS A 121 -3.23 -17.89 20.20
C LYS A 121 -1.86 -17.21 20.35
N ARG A 122 -0.85 -17.72 19.64
CA ARG A 122 0.51 -17.18 19.67
C ARG A 122 0.57 -15.74 19.18
N THR A 123 -0.20 -15.41 18.12
CA THR A 123 -0.23 -14.06 17.55
C THR A 123 -0.93 -13.08 18.49
N ALA A 124 -2.04 -13.50 19.09
CA ALA A 124 -2.84 -12.70 20.02
C ALA A 124 -2.16 -12.46 21.38
N SER A 125 -1.25 -13.35 21.81
CA SER A 125 -0.68 -13.36 23.16
C SER A 125 0.07 -12.08 23.57
N LYS A 126 0.49 -11.27 22.61
CA LYS A 126 1.20 -10.00 22.86
C LYS A 126 0.26 -8.79 23.03
N TYR A 127 -1.04 -8.98 22.88
CA TYR A 127 -2.03 -7.91 22.93
C TYR A 127 -2.96 -8.02 24.13
N THR A 128 -3.58 -6.89 24.50
CA THR A 128 -4.70 -6.92 25.47
C THR A 128 -5.90 -7.64 24.86
N ARG A 129 -6.73 -8.24 25.70
CA ARG A 129 -8.01 -8.85 25.28
C ARG A 129 -8.89 -7.84 24.53
N SER A 130 -8.95 -6.59 25.00
CA SER A 130 -9.71 -5.52 24.34
C SER A 130 -9.26 -5.27 22.90
N LYS A 131 -7.94 -5.25 22.66
CA LYS A 131 -7.39 -5.08 21.32
C LYS A 131 -7.71 -6.27 20.41
N VAL A 132 -7.58 -7.49 20.93
CA VAL A 132 -7.94 -8.70 20.19
C VAL A 132 -9.41 -8.70 19.83
N ARG A 133 -10.33 -8.39 20.78
CA ARG A 133 -11.78 -8.30 20.53
C ARG A 133 -12.14 -7.35 19.40
N LYS A 134 -11.49 -6.19 19.34
CA LYS A 134 -11.72 -5.21 18.26
C LYS A 134 -11.27 -5.70 16.88
N ALA A 135 -10.38 -6.69 16.85
CA ALA A 135 -9.87 -7.28 15.61
C ALA A 135 -10.69 -8.49 15.14
N LEU A 136 -11.53 -9.08 16.02
CA LEU A 136 -12.30 -10.28 15.72
C LEU A 136 -13.30 -10.04 14.57
N PRO A 137 -13.44 -11.00 13.64
CA PRO A 137 -14.45 -10.94 12.60
C PRO A 137 -15.85 -11.11 13.24
N ALA A 138 -16.79 -10.23 12.87
CA ALA A 138 -18.11 -10.14 13.49
C ALA A 138 -18.87 -11.50 13.51
N ASP A 139 -18.84 -12.23 12.39
CA ASP A 139 -19.56 -13.51 12.22
C ASP A 139 -19.11 -14.61 13.19
N PHE A 140 -17.85 -14.56 13.65
CA PHE A 140 -17.22 -15.61 14.45
C PHE A 140 -16.58 -15.11 15.74
N ALA A 141 -16.83 -13.85 16.11
CA ALA A 141 -16.14 -13.19 17.21
C ALA A 141 -16.17 -14.00 18.52
N TYR A 142 -17.35 -14.40 18.96
CA TYR A 142 -17.52 -15.20 20.18
C TYR A 142 -16.77 -16.52 20.13
N VAL A 143 -16.94 -17.26 19.02
CA VAL A 143 -16.36 -18.60 18.89
C VAL A 143 -14.82 -18.54 18.83
N ILE A 144 -14.27 -17.56 18.09
CA ILE A 144 -12.84 -17.36 18.00
C ILE A 144 -12.27 -16.94 19.35
N GLU A 145 -12.91 -15.98 20.04
CA GLU A 145 -12.48 -15.55 21.37
C GLU A 145 -12.41 -16.73 22.35
N GLU A 146 -13.43 -17.56 22.37
CA GLU A 146 -13.45 -18.76 23.21
C GLU A 146 -12.28 -19.70 22.90
N LEU A 147 -12.07 -20.02 21.61
CA LEU A 147 -11.03 -20.95 21.16
C LEU A 147 -9.60 -20.45 21.41
N ILE A 148 -9.35 -19.13 21.38
CA ILE A 148 -8.00 -18.56 21.54
C ILE A 148 -7.65 -18.18 22.98
N THR A 149 -8.65 -18.05 23.87
CA THR A 149 -8.44 -17.57 25.25
C THR A 149 -7.98 -18.69 26.18
N GLU A 150 -8.28 -19.92 25.85
CA GLU A 150 -8.05 -21.08 26.72
C GLU A 150 -6.59 -21.56 26.75
N LYS A 151 -6.17 -21.99 27.94
CA LYS A 151 -4.86 -22.63 28.15
C LYS A 151 -4.94 -24.15 27.92
N LYS A 152 -3.88 -24.75 27.35
CA LYS A 152 -3.78 -26.19 27.03
C LYS A 152 -3.95 -27.15 28.23
N ASP A 153 -3.78 -26.66 29.45
CA ASP A 153 -3.71 -27.48 30.65
C ASP A 153 -5.08 -27.78 31.31
N MET A 154 -6.17 -27.35 30.67
CA MET A 154 -7.52 -27.60 31.21
C MET A 154 -8.19 -28.78 30.49
N THR A 155 -7.94 -29.98 31.00
CA THR A 155 -8.52 -31.24 30.51
C THR A 155 -10.04 -31.26 30.48
N ASP A 156 -10.68 -30.52 31.39
CA ASP A 156 -12.14 -30.52 31.55
C ASP A 156 -12.92 -29.87 30.39
N LYS A 157 -12.25 -29.06 29.60
CA LYS A 157 -12.86 -28.36 28.44
C LYS A 157 -12.46 -28.90 27.07
N GLU A 158 -11.63 -29.92 27.00
CA GLU A 158 -11.16 -30.48 25.72
C GLU A 158 -12.33 -30.98 24.85
N SER A 159 -13.28 -31.69 25.49
CA SER A 159 -14.50 -32.16 24.79
C SER A 159 -15.34 -31.01 24.27
N TYR A 160 -15.43 -29.88 25.01
CA TYR A 160 -16.14 -28.68 24.59
C TYR A 160 -15.51 -28.05 23.33
N TYR A 161 -14.20 -27.89 23.28
CA TYR A 161 -13.51 -27.35 22.10
C TYR A 161 -13.59 -28.27 20.90
N ASN A 162 -13.46 -29.57 21.11
CA ASN A 162 -13.67 -30.58 20.08
C ASN A 162 -15.11 -30.51 19.51
N ALA A 163 -16.10 -30.30 20.36
CA ALA A 163 -17.50 -30.14 19.95
C ALA A 163 -17.70 -28.87 19.13
N ILE A 164 -17.08 -27.75 19.49
CA ILE A 164 -17.13 -26.51 18.70
C ILE A 164 -16.56 -26.75 17.30
N VAL A 165 -15.33 -27.26 17.20
CA VAL A 165 -14.66 -27.50 15.90
C VAL A 165 -15.47 -28.49 15.05
N SER A 166 -15.94 -29.59 15.63
CA SER A 166 -16.76 -30.58 14.93
C SER A 166 -18.11 -29.99 14.47
N THR A 167 -18.69 -29.08 15.26
CA THR A 167 -19.93 -28.40 14.87
C THR A 167 -19.71 -27.45 13.71
N ILE A 168 -18.62 -26.65 13.70
CA ILE A 168 -18.27 -25.76 12.57
C ILE A 168 -18.16 -26.56 11.27
N ILE A 169 -17.53 -27.73 11.32
CA ILE A 169 -17.39 -28.63 10.15
C ILE A 169 -18.74 -29.17 9.73
N ARG A 170 -19.52 -29.74 10.66
CA ARG A 170 -20.81 -30.38 10.40
C ARG A 170 -21.83 -29.43 9.77
N ILE A 171 -21.84 -28.14 10.18
CA ILE A 171 -22.77 -27.13 9.61
C ILE A 171 -22.25 -26.48 8.33
N GLY A 172 -21.10 -26.96 7.78
CA GLY A 172 -20.54 -26.48 6.53
C GLY A 172 -19.90 -25.07 6.61
N ARG A 173 -19.48 -24.62 7.81
CA ARG A 173 -18.88 -23.28 7.99
C ARG A 173 -17.36 -23.28 8.06
N ALA A 174 -16.71 -24.45 7.93
CA ALA A 174 -15.26 -24.61 8.11
C ALA A 174 -14.43 -23.72 7.16
N GLU A 175 -14.80 -23.64 5.91
CA GLU A 175 -14.11 -22.80 4.92
C GLU A 175 -14.13 -21.32 5.32
N LYS A 176 -15.32 -20.78 5.60
CA LYS A 176 -15.45 -19.37 6.01
C LYS A 176 -14.73 -19.08 7.31
N PHE A 177 -14.72 -20.05 8.23
CA PHE A 177 -14.00 -19.93 9.50
C PHE A 177 -12.49 -19.94 9.29
N ILE A 178 -11.94 -20.79 8.41
CA ILE A 178 -10.50 -20.82 8.05
C ILE A 178 -10.08 -19.49 7.42
N ILE A 179 -10.90 -18.94 6.51
CA ILE A 179 -10.63 -17.64 5.90
C ILE A 179 -10.59 -16.55 6.97
N ALA A 180 -11.60 -16.48 7.82
CA ALA A 180 -11.68 -15.49 8.90
C ALA A 180 -10.51 -15.59 9.90
N MET A 181 -10.10 -16.79 10.27
CA MET A 181 -8.93 -17.04 11.12
C MET A 181 -7.62 -16.62 10.44
N SER A 182 -7.47 -16.89 9.16
CA SER A 182 -6.29 -16.50 8.39
C SER A 182 -6.16 -14.97 8.29
N GLU A 183 -7.25 -14.28 7.99
CA GLU A 183 -7.32 -12.82 7.94
C GLU A 183 -7.05 -12.19 9.33
N LEU A 184 -7.58 -12.78 10.39
CA LEU A 184 -7.29 -12.36 11.77
C LEU A 184 -5.81 -12.52 12.12
N ILE A 185 -5.19 -13.64 11.75
CA ILE A 185 -3.74 -13.86 11.97
C ILE A 185 -2.92 -12.81 11.21
N GLN A 186 -3.26 -12.50 9.96
CA GLN A 186 -2.61 -11.42 9.21
C GLN A 186 -2.74 -10.08 9.93
N ARG A 187 -3.96 -9.71 10.33
CA ARG A 187 -4.25 -8.45 11.04
C ARG A 187 -3.51 -8.32 12.37
N LEU A 188 -3.42 -9.40 13.15
CA LEU A 188 -2.74 -9.40 14.45
C LEU A 188 -1.20 -9.58 14.32
N THR A 189 -0.70 -9.94 13.15
CA THR A 189 0.74 -10.11 12.93
C THR A 189 1.45 -8.78 12.88
N VAL A 190 0.91 -7.80 12.16
CA VAL A 190 1.43 -6.43 12.08
C VAL A 190 0.52 -5.52 12.89
N ASP A 191 1.08 -4.86 13.88
CA ASP A 191 0.34 -3.95 14.75
C ASP A 191 0.17 -2.58 14.12
N HIS A 192 1.24 -2.06 13.56
CA HIS A 192 1.27 -0.76 12.90
C HIS A 192 2.12 -0.82 11.63
N LEU A 193 1.62 -0.21 10.57
CA LEU A 193 2.28 -0.12 9.28
C LEU A 193 2.79 1.30 9.06
N HIS A 194 4.08 1.43 8.74
CA HIS A 194 4.71 2.68 8.37
C HIS A 194 5.04 2.65 6.88
N ILE A 195 4.45 3.53 6.11
CA ILE A 195 4.82 3.74 4.72
C ILE A 195 5.82 4.89 4.67
N VAL A 196 7.01 4.62 4.14
CA VAL A 196 8.14 5.56 4.13
C VAL A 196 8.35 6.12 2.72
N GLY A 197 7.25 6.56 2.11
CA GLY A 197 7.22 7.27 0.83
C GLY A 197 7.29 6.41 -0.42
N ASP A 198 7.17 7.12 -1.54
CA ASP A 198 7.21 6.62 -2.90
C ASP A 198 6.19 5.51 -3.18
N ILE A 199 4.92 5.81 -2.85
CA ILE A 199 3.76 4.98 -3.20
C ILE A 199 3.50 5.07 -4.71
N TYR A 200 3.62 6.29 -5.25
CA TYR A 200 3.29 6.61 -6.63
C TYR A 200 4.46 6.43 -7.59
N ASP A 201 4.10 6.50 -8.87
CA ASP A 201 4.89 6.40 -10.08
C ASP A 201 5.41 4.99 -10.38
N ARG A 202 5.69 4.75 -11.66
CA ARG A 202 6.25 3.55 -12.30
C ARG A 202 5.25 2.41 -12.48
N GLY A 203 4.74 1.78 -11.42
CA GLY A 203 3.79 0.68 -11.50
C GLY A 203 2.33 1.14 -11.67
N PRO A 204 1.43 0.25 -12.11
CA PRO A 204 0.06 0.60 -12.53
C PRO A 204 -0.95 0.70 -11.39
N GLY A 205 -0.61 0.31 -10.16
CA GLY A 205 -1.59 0.12 -9.08
C GLY A 205 -1.54 1.07 -7.89
N PRO A 206 -1.06 2.34 -7.96
CA PRO A 206 -0.97 3.21 -6.79
C PRO A 206 -2.35 3.55 -6.19
N HIS A 207 -3.38 3.70 -7.01
CA HIS A 207 -4.76 3.95 -6.56
C HIS A 207 -5.30 2.76 -5.75
N ILE A 208 -5.05 1.52 -6.19
CA ILE A 208 -5.46 0.30 -5.48
C ILE A 208 -4.69 0.18 -4.14
N ILE A 209 -3.40 0.56 -4.14
CA ILE A 209 -2.58 0.60 -2.92
C ILE A 209 -3.14 1.61 -1.93
N MET A 210 -3.51 2.82 -2.39
CA MET A 210 -4.09 3.86 -1.53
C MET A 210 -5.42 3.41 -0.92
N ASP A 211 -6.32 2.80 -1.69
CA ASP A 211 -7.56 2.24 -1.17
C ASP A 211 -7.29 1.20 -0.09
N LYS A 212 -6.30 0.32 -0.33
CA LYS A 212 -5.91 -0.70 0.65
C LYS A 212 -5.32 -0.10 1.92
N LEU A 213 -4.57 1.00 1.81
CA LEU A 213 -3.99 1.70 2.96
C LEU A 213 -5.08 2.45 3.75
N MET A 214 -6.07 3.05 3.09
CA MET A 214 -7.20 3.72 3.77
C MET A 214 -8.03 2.75 4.59
N ASP A 215 -8.16 1.50 4.15
CA ASP A 215 -8.86 0.44 4.87
C ASP A 215 -7.98 -0.28 5.91
N TYR A 216 -6.69 0.05 5.97
CA TYR A 216 -5.78 -0.64 6.88
C TYR A 216 -6.01 -0.23 8.33
N HIS A 217 -5.96 -1.19 9.25
CA HIS A 217 -6.38 -1.00 10.65
C HIS A 217 -5.52 -0.01 11.45
N SER A 218 -4.27 0.20 11.09
CA SER A 218 -3.35 1.16 11.72
C SER A 218 -2.19 1.44 10.80
N VAL A 219 -2.13 2.62 10.19
CA VAL A 219 -1.09 3.03 9.24
C VAL A 219 -0.77 4.50 9.41
N ASP A 220 0.48 4.84 9.26
CA ASP A 220 0.92 6.19 8.95
C ASP A 220 1.70 6.23 7.63
N ILE A 221 1.69 7.39 6.98
CA ILE A 221 2.29 7.58 5.66
C ILE A 221 3.20 8.81 5.71
N GLN A 222 4.49 8.58 5.50
CA GLN A 222 5.43 9.63 5.11
C GLN A 222 5.40 9.74 3.59
N TRP A 223 5.45 10.96 3.08
CA TRP A 223 5.48 11.19 1.64
C TRP A 223 6.92 11.19 1.11
N GLY A 224 7.12 10.51 -0.03
CA GLY A 224 8.35 10.58 -0.82
C GLY A 224 8.30 11.71 -1.85
N ASN A 225 9.38 11.85 -2.64
CA ASN A 225 9.44 12.90 -3.66
C ASN A 225 8.42 12.70 -4.80
N HIS A 226 8.08 11.45 -5.14
CA HIS A 226 7.04 11.16 -6.11
C HIS A 226 5.65 11.50 -5.56
N ASP A 227 5.38 11.17 -4.31
CA ASP A 227 4.09 11.44 -3.67
C ASP A 227 3.79 12.95 -3.57
N VAL A 228 4.82 13.78 -3.32
CA VAL A 228 4.69 15.26 -3.29
C VAL A 228 4.17 15.81 -4.61
N LEU A 229 4.59 15.23 -5.75
CA LEU A 229 4.08 15.65 -7.06
C LEU A 229 2.59 15.36 -7.20
N TRP A 230 2.14 14.21 -6.75
CA TRP A 230 0.72 13.83 -6.74
C TRP A 230 -0.10 14.69 -5.78
N MET A 231 0.43 14.97 -4.58
CA MET A 231 -0.19 15.90 -3.63
C MET A 231 -0.33 17.31 -4.23
N GLY A 232 0.73 17.81 -4.88
CA GLY A 232 0.70 19.09 -5.58
C GLY A 232 -0.28 19.11 -6.75
N ALA A 233 -0.39 18.01 -7.49
CA ALA A 233 -1.37 17.86 -8.57
C ALA A 233 -2.80 17.87 -8.03
N ALA A 234 -3.08 17.14 -6.95
CA ALA A 234 -4.38 17.13 -6.29
C ALA A 234 -4.76 18.51 -5.72
N ALA A 235 -3.77 19.30 -5.29
CA ALA A 235 -3.95 20.69 -4.87
C ALA A 235 -4.12 21.70 -6.04
N GLY A 236 -4.13 21.23 -7.30
CA GLY A 236 -4.33 22.06 -8.49
C GLY A 236 -3.07 22.78 -8.98
N GLN A 237 -1.89 22.42 -8.52
CA GLN A 237 -0.65 23.03 -8.98
C GLN A 237 -0.30 22.54 -10.39
N ARG A 238 -0.34 23.47 -11.36
CA ARG A 238 -0.25 23.14 -12.80
C ARG A 238 1.04 22.42 -13.21
N GLY A 239 2.18 22.78 -12.62
CA GLY A 239 3.46 22.12 -12.88
C GLY A 239 3.47 20.67 -12.40
N CYS A 240 2.89 20.41 -11.22
CA CYS A 240 2.72 19.06 -10.68
C CYS A 240 1.76 18.22 -11.52
N ILE A 241 0.62 18.81 -11.94
CA ILE A 241 -0.35 18.14 -12.84
C ILE A 241 0.35 17.70 -14.13
N ALA A 242 1.06 18.62 -14.80
CA ALA A 242 1.76 18.30 -16.03
C ALA A 242 2.83 17.22 -15.83
N ASN A 243 3.54 17.27 -14.70
CA ASN A 243 4.58 16.29 -14.36
C ASN A 243 3.98 14.89 -14.10
N VAL A 244 2.91 14.79 -13.32
CA VAL A 244 2.20 13.54 -13.05
C VAL A 244 1.73 12.90 -14.36
N ILE A 245 1.01 13.64 -15.21
CA ILE A 245 0.54 13.12 -16.50
C ILE A 245 1.72 12.67 -17.37
N ARG A 246 2.81 13.44 -17.40
CA ARG A 246 4.02 13.08 -18.17
C ARG A 246 4.66 11.79 -17.68
N ILE A 247 4.73 11.59 -16.37
CA ILE A 247 5.30 10.36 -15.80
C ILE A 247 4.39 9.17 -16.10
N CYS A 248 3.08 9.31 -15.92
CA CYS A 248 2.13 8.26 -16.29
C CYS A 248 2.24 7.89 -17.78
N ALA A 249 2.28 8.88 -18.68
CA ALA A 249 2.48 8.65 -20.11
C ALA A 249 3.82 7.92 -20.39
N ARG A 250 4.90 8.34 -19.74
CA ARG A 250 6.23 7.72 -19.93
C ARG A 250 6.28 6.24 -19.57
N TYR A 251 5.53 5.84 -18.57
CA TYR A 251 5.48 4.44 -18.09
C TYR A 251 4.34 3.63 -18.72
N GLY A 252 3.48 4.25 -19.55
CA GLY A 252 2.32 3.60 -20.15
C GLY A 252 1.23 3.28 -19.13
N ASN A 253 1.01 4.18 -18.18
CA ASN A 253 0.10 4.00 -17.05
C ASN A 253 -0.93 5.15 -16.98
N LEU A 254 -1.38 5.67 -18.12
CA LEU A 254 -2.40 6.72 -18.16
C LEU A 254 -3.74 6.25 -17.60
N ASP A 255 -4.01 4.95 -17.64
CA ASP A 255 -5.19 4.30 -17.05
C ASP A 255 -5.33 4.61 -15.54
N ILE A 256 -4.22 4.84 -14.82
CA ILE A 256 -4.27 5.29 -13.43
C ILE A 256 -5.08 6.58 -13.29
N LEU A 257 -4.89 7.52 -14.23
CA LEU A 257 -5.58 8.80 -14.21
C LEU A 257 -7.03 8.67 -14.69
N GLU A 258 -7.26 7.91 -15.76
CA GLU A 258 -8.58 7.78 -16.39
C GLU A 258 -9.48 6.82 -15.60
N GLU A 259 -9.05 5.59 -15.37
CA GLU A 259 -9.84 4.56 -14.67
C GLU A 259 -9.73 4.68 -13.14
N GLY A 260 -8.51 4.93 -12.63
CA GLY A 260 -8.26 5.00 -11.19
C GLY A 260 -8.82 6.27 -10.54
N TYR A 261 -8.71 7.42 -11.20
CA TYR A 261 -9.12 8.72 -10.64
C TYR A 261 -10.20 9.45 -11.44
N GLY A 262 -10.70 8.88 -12.54
CA GLY A 262 -11.76 9.47 -13.35
C GLY A 262 -11.37 10.76 -14.07
N ILE A 263 -10.10 10.97 -14.38
CA ILE A 263 -9.58 12.18 -15.01
C ILE A 263 -9.69 12.03 -16.54
N ASN A 264 -10.43 12.94 -17.19
CA ASN A 264 -10.59 12.90 -18.64
C ASN A 264 -9.35 13.44 -19.37
N LEU A 265 -8.61 12.57 -20.07
CA LEU A 265 -7.44 12.93 -20.88
C LEU A 265 -7.76 13.13 -22.37
N LEU A 266 -8.99 13.00 -22.82
CA LEU A 266 -9.39 13.18 -24.22
C LEU A 266 -8.95 14.52 -24.83
N PRO A 267 -9.00 15.67 -24.13
CA PRO A 267 -8.48 16.92 -24.67
C PRO A 267 -6.98 16.86 -24.99
N LEU A 268 -6.18 16.22 -24.15
CA LEU A 268 -4.75 16.04 -24.38
C LEU A 268 -4.50 15.07 -25.55
N ALA A 269 -5.22 13.97 -25.62
CA ALA A 269 -5.14 13.00 -26.71
C ALA A 269 -5.46 13.66 -28.07
N THR A 270 -6.55 14.41 -28.13
CA THR A 270 -6.97 15.14 -29.34
C THR A 270 -5.92 16.18 -29.76
N PHE A 271 -5.40 16.95 -28.79
CA PHE A 271 -4.34 17.91 -29.06
C PHE A 271 -3.07 17.23 -29.60
N ALA A 272 -2.64 16.16 -28.97
CA ALA A 272 -1.44 15.41 -29.34
C ALA A 272 -1.54 14.82 -30.75
N MET A 273 -2.67 14.21 -31.09
CA MET A 273 -2.90 13.62 -32.41
C MET A 273 -2.96 14.69 -33.51
N ASN A 274 -3.54 15.83 -33.25
CA ASN A 274 -3.61 16.91 -34.24
C ASN A 274 -2.26 17.60 -34.44
N THR A 275 -1.54 17.88 -33.35
CA THR A 275 -0.28 18.65 -33.38
C THR A 275 0.91 17.81 -33.87
N TYR A 276 0.95 16.55 -33.51
CA TYR A 276 2.07 15.64 -33.82
C TYR A 276 1.67 14.53 -34.80
N ARG A 277 0.74 14.82 -35.72
CA ARG A 277 0.20 13.83 -36.68
C ARG A 277 1.31 13.04 -37.39
N ASP A 278 2.27 13.74 -37.98
CA ASP A 278 3.33 13.18 -38.82
C ASP A 278 4.66 13.05 -38.09
N ASP A 279 4.69 13.32 -36.78
CA ASP A 279 5.91 13.22 -35.96
C ASP A 279 6.04 11.81 -35.38
N PRO A 280 7.16 11.11 -35.61
CA PRO A 280 7.39 9.77 -35.07
C PRO A 280 7.60 9.76 -33.55
N CYS A 281 7.82 10.90 -32.91
CA CYS A 281 8.00 11.08 -31.47
C CYS A 281 9.03 10.11 -30.84
N GLU A 282 10.10 9.77 -31.53
CA GLU A 282 11.05 8.70 -31.16
C GLU A 282 11.68 8.86 -29.78
N CYS A 283 11.92 10.11 -29.33
CA CYS A 283 12.49 10.39 -28.02
C CYS A 283 11.52 10.16 -26.85
N PHE A 284 10.23 9.92 -27.15
CA PHE A 284 9.15 9.78 -26.16
C PHE A 284 8.62 8.36 -26.03
N LYS A 285 9.40 7.37 -26.49
CA LYS A 285 9.05 5.94 -26.35
C LYS A 285 8.78 5.61 -24.87
N LEU A 286 7.78 4.77 -24.67
CA LEU A 286 7.39 4.31 -23.34
C LEU A 286 8.52 3.50 -22.69
N LYS A 287 8.66 3.62 -21.39
CA LYS A 287 9.62 2.81 -20.60
C LYS A 287 9.02 1.46 -20.16
N GLY A 288 7.70 1.37 -20.03
CA GLY A 288 6.98 0.14 -19.73
C GLY A 288 6.68 -0.66 -20.99
N SER A 289 6.26 -1.90 -20.81
CA SER A 289 5.73 -2.76 -21.86
C SER A 289 4.25 -3.05 -21.55
N PRO A 290 3.36 -2.05 -21.67
CA PRO A 290 1.94 -2.28 -21.48
C PRO A 290 1.42 -3.24 -22.54
N ASN A 291 0.39 -4.02 -22.22
CA ASN A 291 -0.32 -4.88 -23.16
C ASN A 291 -1.23 -4.04 -24.10
N TYR A 292 -0.66 -3.04 -24.75
CA TYR A 292 -1.35 -2.12 -25.64
C TYR A 292 -1.21 -2.53 -27.08
N SER A 293 -2.21 -2.22 -27.89
CA SER A 293 -2.11 -2.28 -29.34
C SER A 293 -1.10 -1.24 -29.86
N ALA A 294 -0.62 -1.41 -31.08
CA ALA A 294 0.29 -0.46 -31.70
C ALA A 294 -0.30 0.95 -31.84
N SER A 295 -1.62 1.07 -31.97
CA SER A 295 -2.33 2.36 -32.05
C SER A 295 -2.39 3.07 -30.68
N GLU A 296 -2.63 2.33 -29.62
CA GLU A 296 -2.62 2.86 -28.25
C GLU A 296 -1.21 3.34 -27.86
N MET A 297 -0.18 2.52 -28.13
CA MET A 297 1.21 2.93 -27.90
C MET A 297 1.58 4.20 -28.67
N LEU A 298 1.11 4.35 -29.92
CA LEU A 298 1.39 5.55 -30.72
C LEU A 298 0.70 6.78 -30.10
N LEU A 299 -0.52 6.63 -29.60
CA LEU A 299 -1.26 7.70 -28.93
C LEU A 299 -0.51 8.15 -27.68
N ASP A 300 -0.12 7.23 -26.81
CA ASP A 300 0.60 7.50 -25.57
C ASP A 300 1.95 8.19 -25.80
N VAL A 301 2.69 7.78 -26.82
CA VAL A 301 3.95 8.42 -27.23
C VAL A 301 3.72 9.88 -27.65
N LYS A 302 2.65 10.16 -28.39
CA LYS A 302 2.28 11.53 -28.79
C LYS A 302 1.79 12.35 -27.61
N MET A 303 0.99 11.77 -26.73
CA MET A 303 0.56 12.41 -25.48
C MET A 303 1.74 12.71 -24.57
N HIS A 304 2.71 11.79 -24.46
CA HIS A 304 3.95 12.00 -23.70
C HIS A 304 4.74 13.20 -24.23
N LYS A 305 4.88 13.34 -25.54
CA LYS A 305 5.50 14.53 -26.17
C LYS A 305 4.73 15.79 -25.84
N ALA A 306 3.41 15.79 -26.07
CA ALA A 306 2.53 16.93 -25.86
C ALA A 306 2.63 17.46 -24.42
N ILE A 307 2.46 16.57 -23.44
CA ILE A 307 2.50 16.96 -22.03
C ILE A 307 3.89 17.39 -21.57
N SER A 308 4.96 16.83 -22.15
CA SER A 308 6.33 17.26 -21.84
C SER A 308 6.57 18.71 -22.28
N VAL A 309 6.11 19.09 -23.47
CA VAL A 309 6.21 20.48 -23.94
C VAL A 309 5.33 21.43 -23.10
N ILE A 310 4.12 21.00 -22.74
CA ILE A 310 3.24 21.76 -21.84
C ILE A 310 3.92 21.96 -20.48
N GLN A 311 4.52 20.92 -19.91
CA GLN A 311 5.25 20.99 -18.64
C GLN A 311 6.36 22.04 -18.69
N PHE A 312 7.23 22.02 -19.71
CA PHE A 312 8.30 23.01 -19.83
C PHE A 312 7.78 24.44 -19.92
N LYS A 313 6.70 24.66 -20.65
CA LYS A 313 6.08 26.00 -20.74
C LYS A 313 5.53 26.46 -19.38
N VAL A 314 4.86 25.57 -18.65
CA VAL A 314 4.30 25.86 -17.33
C VAL A 314 5.43 26.10 -16.31
N GLU A 315 6.47 25.29 -16.31
CA GLU A 315 7.64 25.48 -15.45
C GLU A 315 8.34 26.82 -15.73
N GLY A 316 8.53 27.19 -17.00
CA GLY A 316 9.07 28.48 -17.36
C GLY A 316 8.27 29.66 -16.85
N GLN A 317 6.92 29.56 -16.86
CA GLN A 317 6.04 30.58 -16.27
C GLN A 317 6.18 30.64 -14.74
N ILE A 318 6.34 29.49 -14.06
CA ILE A 318 6.53 29.40 -12.61
C ILE A 318 7.87 30.05 -12.23
N ILE A 319 8.95 29.72 -12.95
CA ILE A 319 10.30 30.28 -12.71
C ILE A 319 10.26 31.80 -12.84
N LYS A 320 9.66 32.33 -13.91
CA LYS A 320 9.53 33.78 -14.11
C LYS A 320 8.76 34.49 -13.00
N LYS A 321 7.71 33.86 -12.46
CA LYS A 321 6.90 34.43 -11.37
C LYS A 321 7.60 34.38 -10.03
N ASN A 322 8.62 33.53 -9.88
CA ASN A 322 9.31 33.28 -8.61
C ASN A 322 10.83 33.40 -8.76
N PRO A 323 11.39 34.58 -9.04
CA PRO A 323 12.81 34.77 -9.25
C PRO A 323 13.65 34.39 -8.03
N GLY A 324 13.06 34.41 -6.83
CA GLY A 324 13.71 33.95 -5.61
C GLY A 324 14.09 32.47 -5.59
N PHE A 325 13.52 31.64 -6.46
CA PHE A 325 13.91 30.23 -6.58
C PHE A 325 15.27 30.01 -7.26
N LYS A 326 15.81 31.04 -7.95
CA LYS A 326 17.07 31.00 -8.66
C LYS A 326 17.19 29.82 -9.64
N LEU A 327 16.09 29.53 -10.34
CA LEU A 327 15.98 28.40 -11.27
C LEU A 327 16.07 28.81 -12.76
N ASP A 328 16.54 30.03 -13.05
CA ASP A 328 16.61 30.59 -14.42
C ASP A 328 17.37 29.66 -15.40
N LYS A 329 18.43 29.00 -14.93
CA LYS A 329 19.17 28.02 -15.73
C LYS A 329 18.37 26.81 -16.18
N ARG A 330 17.22 26.53 -15.56
CA ARG A 330 16.29 25.45 -15.97
C ARG A 330 15.28 25.90 -16.99
N ASN A 331 15.16 27.20 -17.27
CA ASN A 331 14.22 27.75 -18.23
C ASN A 331 14.74 27.65 -19.67
N LEU A 332 15.04 26.43 -20.10
CA LEU A 332 15.74 26.15 -21.36
C LEU A 332 15.01 26.66 -22.60
N LEU A 333 13.68 26.68 -22.60
CA LEU A 333 12.91 27.17 -23.77
C LEU A 333 13.15 28.65 -24.07
N HIS A 334 13.62 29.44 -23.10
CA HIS A 334 13.98 30.85 -23.30
C HIS A 334 15.31 31.07 -24.00
N HIS A 335 16.15 30.06 -24.01
CA HIS A 335 17.46 30.09 -24.66
C HIS A 335 17.41 29.63 -26.11
N ILE A 336 16.21 29.32 -26.63
CA ILE A 336 16.01 28.87 -28.01
C ILE A 336 15.81 30.11 -28.91
N ASP A 337 16.69 30.25 -29.90
CA ASP A 337 16.48 31.13 -31.06
C ASP A 337 15.75 30.32 -32.14
N TYR A 338 14.44 30.58 -32.31
CA TYR A 338 13.60 29.86 -33.25
C TYR A 338 13.89 30.22 -34.70
N GLU A 339 14.44 31.43 -34.97
CA GLU A 339 14.79 31.86 -36.31
C GLU A 339 16.06 31.20 -36.81
N LYS A 340 17.08 31.08 -35.92
CA LYS A 340 18.34 30.41 -36.23
C LYS A 340 18.29 28.89 -36.01
N GLY A 341 17.28 28.40 -35.29
CA GLY A 341 17.22 27.00 -34.90
C GLY A 341 18.36 26.57 -33.96
N THR A 342 18.74 27.47 -33.03
CA THR A 342 19.86 27.24 -32.11
C THR A 342 19.41 27.42 -30.67
N ILE A 343 20.17 26.85 -29.73
CA ILE A 343 20.02 27.08 -28.29
C ILE A 343 21.36 27.45 -27.68
N GLU A 344 21.40 28.49 -26.86
CA GLU A 344 22.56 28.85 -26.07
C GLU A 344 22.53 28.18 -24.70
N LEU A 345 23.54 27.37 -24.40
CA LEU A 345 23.72 26.70 -23.11
C LEU A 345 25.14 26.92 -22.62
N ASP A 346 25.28 27.43 -21.39
CA ASP A 346 26.58 27.69 -20.76
C ASP A 346 27.54 28.50 -21.66
N GLY A 347 27.00 29.49 -22.39
CA GLY A 347 27.74 30.36 -23.30
C GLY A 347 28.20 29.70 -24.62
N LYS A 348 27.64 28.53 -24.94
CA LYS A 348 27.87 27.83 -26.21
C LYS A 348 26.59 27.70 -27.01
N GLU A 349 26.69 27.98 -28.29
CA GLU A 349 25.54 27.84 -29.22
C GLU A 349 25.52 26.42 -29.81
N TYR A 350 24.35 25.77 -29.75
CA TYR A 350 24.13 24.45 -30.31
C TYR A 350 22.99 24.52 -31.34
N LYS A 351 23.19 23.89 -32.48
CA LYS A 351 22.11 23.74 -33.48
C LYS A 351 21.05 22.79 -32.94
N LEU A 352 19.80 23.24 -32.99
CA LEU A 352 18.66 22.42 -32.68
C LEU A 352 18.15 21.78 -33.97
N SER A 353 18.09 20.45 -33.99
CA SER A 353 17.12 19.79 -34.85
C SER A 353 15.76 19.98 -34.19
N LEU A 354 14.84 20.66 -34.87
CA LEU A 354 13.47 20.88 -34.36
C LEU A 354 12.74 19.56 -34.05
N ILE A 355 13.25 18.42 -34.50
CA ILE A 355 12.79 17.07 -34.24
C ILE A 355 13.26 16.58 -32.84
N HIS A 356 14.30 17.18 -32.24
CA HIS A 356 14.95 16.71 -31.01
C HIS A 356 14.92 17.71 -29.84
N ILE A 357 13.94 18.59 -29.78
CA ILE A 357 13.79 19.59 -28.68
C ILE A 357 13.75 19.00 -27.26
N SER A 358 13.63 17.69 -27.14
CA SER A 358 13.57 16.97 -25.84
C SER A 358 14.92 16.48 -25.30
N GLU A 359 16.01 16.51 -26.06
CA GLU A 359 17.30 15.98 -25.61
C GLU A 359 18.05 16.81 -24.55
N PRO A 360 17.89 18.14 -24.43
CA PRO A 360 18.57 18.91 -23.39
C PRO A 360 18.29 18.44 -21.97
N THR A 361 17.17 17.77 -21.73
CA THR A 361 16.77 17.31 -20.38
C THR A 361 17.53 16.08 -19.88
N ARG A 362 18.22 15.32 -20.75
CA ARG A 362 18.99 14.12 -20.35
C ARG A 362 20.34 14.42 -19.70
N ARG A 363 20.89 15.63 -19.86
CA ARG A 363 22.21 16.01 -19.34
C ARG A 363 22.20 16.84 -18.07
N VAL A 364 21.02 17.16 -17.52
CA VAL A 364 20.88 18.01 -16.33
C VAL A 364 20.35 17.24 -15.11
N VAL A 365 20.31 15.92 -15.17
CA VAL A 365 19.98 15.08 -13.98
C VAL A 365 21.23 14.37 -13.52
#